data_79f69fef96cb2c8360632962f49e848a
#
_entry.id   79f69fef96cb2c8360632962f49e848a
#
_cell.length_a   1.000
_cell.length_b   1.000
_cell.length_c   1.000
_cell.angle_alpha   90.00
_cell.angle_beta   90.00
_cell.angle_gamma   90.00
#
_symmetry.space_group_name_H-M   'P 1'
#
loop_
_entity.id
_entity.type
_entity.pdbx_description
1 polymer ?
#
loop_
_entity_poly.entity_id
_entity_poly.type
_entity_poly.pdbx_seq_one_letter_code
_entity_poly.pdbx_strand_id
1 'polypeptide(L)'
;MDEIEYVWSVLGGDAALTARVARAARPEVLEARLPVRALASACVGACALAAAELAARRAAPGGVPAVRVDDGAVAAAFTSERHLRIGGREPVSFAPLSRLWRTADGWVRTHANYPHHRARLLAALGLARDTEDARAVDAVGSLLAGLPARSVEETVYAAGGAAVALRTPGEWAASEHGRAVAGRPLVERGVLDASPARTFAPVPPSAGALLPAAGLRVLDLTRVIAGPVTTRTLALLGADVLRVDPPGLPELPDQHVDTGFGKRSATLDLTSDQAAFEELLGAADVVVTGYRPGSLDRFGLSPRALAARRPGLVVARLSAWGAYGPWAGRRGFDSLVQVGTGIAALEGTADRPGALPAQALDHGTGYLLAAGVLRALTEQSRHGGSRYVEVALARTAAWLSAGPAPDGASGAGRPHGVGGPSTMGTGSGARRVRAAGDAGGPGDAGDAGGPGASPWLRERESPLGRLRYALPPVRFEGGPTDWERAPGPWGADAARWV
;
A
#
# COMPACT_ATOMS: atom_id res chain seq x y z
N MET A 1 -3.12 6.66 -23.84
CA MET A 1 -3.23 5.50 -22.94
C MET A 1 -3.84 5.98 -21.65
N ASP A 2 -4.95 5.42 -21.21
CA ASP A 2 -5.49 5.76 -19.91
C ASP A 2 -4.67 5.09 -18.79
N GLU A 3 -4.90 5.48 -17.54
CA GLU A 3 -4.10 5.00 -16.41
C GLU A 3 -4.29 3.50 -16.15
N ILE A 4 -5.48 2.94 -16.43
CA ILE A 4 -5.74 1.48 -16.30
C ILE A 4 -4.96 0.73 -17.40
N GLU A 5 -4.99 1.20 -18.64
CA GLU A 5 -4.22 0.64 -19.75
C GLU A 5 -2.73 0.66 -19.45
N TYR A 6 -2.22 1.78 -18.89
CA TYR A 6 -0.82 1.89 -18.49
C TYR A 6 -0.44 0.84 -17.44
N VAL A 7 -1.18 0.76 -16.34
CA VAL A 7 -0.90 -0.24 -15.29
C VAL A 7 -1.00 -1.66 -15.84
N TRP A 8 -2.01 -1.93 -16.67
CA TRP A 8 -2.21 -3.23 -17.29
C TRP A 8 -1.06 -3.62 -18.22
N SER A 9 -0.55 -2.68 -19.01
CA SER A 9 0.64 -2.89 -19.87
C SER A 9 1.89 -3.19 -19.04
N VAL A 10 2.13 -2.46 -17.95
CA VAL A 10 3.26 -2.70 -17.02
C VAL A 10 3.19 -4.11 -16.42
N LEU A 11 1.98 -4.60 -16.16
CA LEU A 11 1.75 -5.97 -15.68
C LEU A 11 1.87 -7.03 -16.80
N GLY A 12 2.13 -6.62 -18.03
CA GLY A 12 2.22 -7.52 -19.20
C GLY A 12 0.89 -8.16 -19.57
N GLY A 13 -0.20 -7.46 -19.33
CA GLY A 13 -1.54 -7.90 -19.70
C GLY A 13 -1.83 -7.72 -21.19
N ASP A 14 -2.76 -8.51 -21.72
CA ASP A 14 -3.26 -8.35 -23.08
C ASP A 14 -4.08 -7.06 -23.17
N ALA A 15 -3.65 -6.12 -24.03
CA ALA A 15 -4.30 -4.82 -24.21
C ALA A 15 -5.79 -4.94 -24.56
N ALA A 16 -6.20 -5.98 -25.29
CA ALA A 16 -7.60 -6.21 -25.65
C ALA A 16 -8.52 -6.37 -24.43
N LEU A 17 -7.99 -6.82 -23.28
CA LEU A 17 -8.77 -7.03 -22.07
C LEU A 17 -9.18 -5.72 -21.37
N THR A 18 -8.53 -4.59 -21.67
CA THR A 18 -8.91 -3.29 -21.08
C THR A 18 -10.31 -2.86 -21.51
N ALA A 19 -10.78 -3.29 -22.69
CA ALA A 19 -12.15 -3.09 -23.13
C ALA A 19 -13.22 -3.76 -22.25
N ARG A 20 -12.81 -4.66 -21.34
CA ARG A 20 -13.71 -5.30 -20.35
C ARG A 20 -13.97 -4.43 -19.13
N VAL A 21 -13.29 -3.29 -18.99
CA VAL A 21 -13.36 -2.43 -17.80
C VAL A 21 -14.33 -1.28 -18.03
N ALA A 22 -15.44 -1.27 -17.30
CA ALA A 22 -16.37 -0.15 -17.24
C ALA A 22 -16.10 0.69 -15.98
N ARG A 23 -16.12 2.02 -16.11
CA ARG A 23 -15.91 2.98 -15.03
C ARG A 23 -17.18 3.73 -14.68
N ALA A 24 -17.45 3.89 -13.38
CA ALA A 24 -18.43 4.82 -12.83
C ALA A 24 -17.68 5.97 -12.14
N ALA A 25 -17.42 7.03 -12.91
CA ALA A 25 -16.64 8.17 -12.45
C ALA A 25 -17.41 9.02 -11.43
N ARG A 26 -16.69 9.48 -10.39
CA ARG A 26 -17.18 10.39 -9.35
C ARG A 26 -16.11 11.44 -9.10
N PRO A 27 -16.19 12.60 -9.79
CA PRO A 27 -15.14 13.63 -9.72
C PRO A 27 -14.94 14.22 -8.32
N GLU A 28 -15.95 14.15 -7.47
CA GLU A 28 -15.99 14.70 -6.11
C GLU A 28 -15.24 13.88 -5.06
N VAL A 29 -14.72 12.70 -5.39
CA VAL A 29 -14.01 11.86 -4.41
C VAL A 29 -12.49 11.93 -4.58
N LEU A 30 -11.76 11.76 -3.47
CA LEU A 30 -10.30 11.80 -3.40
C LEU A 30 -9.72 13.09 -4.04
N GLU A 31 -10.36 14.22 -3.78
CA GLU A 31 -9.91 15.53 -4.29
C GLU A 31 -8.51 15.85 -3.80
N ALA A 32 -7.63 16.19 -4.74
CA ALA A 32 -6.23 16.56 -4.53
C ALA A 32 -5.74 17.40 -5.71
N ARG A 33 -4.58 18.03 -5.56
CA ARG A 33 -3.91 18.70 -6.70
C ARG A 33 -3.31 17.67 -7.65
N LEU A 34 -2.84 16.55 -7.13
CA LEU A 34 -2.37 15.42 -7.91
C LEU A 34 -3.53 14.48 -8.31
N PRO A 35 -3.40 13.69 -9.39
CA PRO A 35 -4.48 12.85 -9.90
C PRO A 35 -4.71 11.57 -9.06
N VAL A 36 -4.94 11.72 -7.75
CA VAL A 36 -5.08 10.60 -6.78
C VAL A 36 -6.22 9.67 -7.16
N ARG A 37 -7.37 10.21 -7.56
CA ARG A 37 -8.52 9.40 -7.98
C ARG A 37 -8.20 8.55 -9.22
N ALA A 38 -7.47 9.09 -10.19
CA ALA A 38 -7.06 8.35 -11.38
C ALA A 38 -6.10 7.22 -11.03
N LEU A 39 -5.09 7.48 -10.19
CA LEU A 39 -4.17 6.46 -9.65
C LEU A 39 -4.95 5.35 -8.92
N ALA A 40 -5.85 5.73 -8.01
CA ALA A 40 -6.60 4.78 -7.20
C ALA A 40 -7.48 3.86 -8.08
N SER A 41 -8.22 4.45 -9.02
CA SER A 41 -9.08 3.70 -9.94
C SER A 41 -8.27 2.82 -10.90
N ALA A 42 -7.07 3.25 -11.31
CA ALA A 42 -6.20 2.45 -12.15
C ALA A 42 -5.64 1.21 -11.41
N CYS A 43 -5.18 1.39 -10.17
CA CYS A 43 -4.68 0.28 -9.35
C CYS A 43 -5.76 -0.77 -9.07
N VAL A 44 -6.96 -0.31 -8.68
CA VAL A 44 -8.10 -1.20 -8.42
C VAL A 44 -8.60 -1.85 -9.70
N GLY A 45 -8.71 -1.11 -10.80
CA GLY A 45 -9.15 -1.61 -12.10
C GLY A 45 -8.24 -2.69 -12.66
N ALA A 46 -6.93 -2.47 -12.62
CA ALA A 46 -5.95 -3.47 -13.04
C ALA A 46 -5.98 -4.72 -12.13
N CYS A 47 -6.20 -4.54 -10.82
CA CYS A 47 -6.35 -5.65 -9.89
C CYS A 47 -7.62 -6.48 -10.18
N ALA A 48 -8.75 -5.81 -10.42
CA ALA A 48 -10.00 -6.48 -10.77
C ALA A 48 -9.89 -7.22 -12.12
N LEU A 49 -9.19 -6.62 -13.10
CA LEU A 49 -8.95 -7.26 -14.40
C LEU A 49 -8.05 -8.49 -14.28
N ALA A 50 -7.00 -8.41 -13.45
CA ALA A 50 -6.15 -9.57 -13.17
C ALA A 50 -6.89 -10.69 -12.45
N ALA A 51 -7.81 -10.36 -11.55
CA ALA A 51 -8.69 -11.32 -10.89
C ALA A 51 -9.66 -11.98 -11.88
N ALA A 52 -10.28 -11.20 -12.76
CA ALA A 52 -11.18 -11.68 -13.81
C ALA A 52 -10.45 -12.59 -14.82
N GLU A 53 -9.23 -12.24 -15.24
CA GLU A 53 -8.40 -13.07 -16.13
C GLU A 53 -8.04 -14.40 -15.46
N LEU A 54 -7.63 -14.39 -14.20
CA LEU A 54 -7.32 -15.62 -13.46
C LEU A 54 -8.58 -16.47 -13.26
N ALA A 55 -9.75 -15.86 -13.02
CA ALA A 55 -11.03 -16.56 -12.93
C ALA A 55 -11.36 -17.28 -14.26
N ALA A 56 -11.23 -16.59 -15.39
CA ALA A 56 -11.41 -17.19 -16.72
C ALA A 56 -10.43 -18.34 -16.99
N ARG A 57 -9.19 -18.21 -16.51
CA ARG A 57 -8.15 -19.25 -16.67
C ARG A 57 -8.47 -20.54 -15.91
N ARG A 58 -9.25 -20.42 -14.80
CA ARG A 58 -9.62 -21.55 -13.92
C ARG A 58 -11.01 -22.11 -14.18
N ALA A 59 -11.87 -21.35 -14.84
CA ALA A 59 -13.23 -21.79 -15.19
C ALA A 59 -13.23 -22.66 -16.46
N ALA A 60 -14.40 -23.27 -16.72
CA ALA A 60 -14.69 -23.88 -18.01
C ALA A 60 -14.60 -22.84 -19.15
N PRO A 61 -14.45 -23.25 -20.44
CA PRO A 61 -14.31 -22.31 -21.55
C PRO A 61 -15.36 -21.19 -21.52
N GLY A 62 -14.89 -19.96 -21.40
CA GLY A 62 -15.67 -18.73 -21.33
C GLY A 62 -14.76 -17.53 -21.47
N GLY A 63 -15.31 -16.36 -21.74
CA GLY A 63 -14.56 -15.10 -21.81
C GLY A 63 -14.13 -14.59 -20.45
N VAL A 64 -13.22 -13.62 -20.43
CA VAL A 64 -12.87 -12.90 -19.21
C VAL A 64 -14.08 -12.12 -18.72
N PRO A 65 -14.51 -12.26 -17.45
CA PRO A 65 -15.64 -11.53 -16.88
C PRO A 65 -15.50 -10.02 -17.02
N ALA A 66 -16.61 -9.30 -17.16
CA ALA A 66 -16.61 -7.85 -17.18
C ALA A 66 -16.19 -7.29 -15.82
N VAL A 67 -15.42 -6.20 -15.85
CA VAL A 67 -14.90 -5.51 -14.66
C VAL A 67 -15.62 -4.17 -14.49
N ARG A 68 -15.95 -3.82 -13.26
CA ARG A 68 -16.54 -2.52 -12.92
C ARG A 68 -15.71 -1.81 -11.86
N VAL A 69 -15.28 -0.59 -12.16
CA VAL A 69 -14.60 0.31 -11.24
C VAL A 69 -15.55 1.45 -10.88
N ASP A 70 -15.95 1.57 -9.62
CA ASP A 70 -16.76 2.68 -9.10
C ASP A 70 -15.87 3.55 -8.20
N ASP A 71 -15.65 4.80 -8.60
CA ASP A 71 -14.75 5.72 -7.88
C ASP A 71 -15.17 5.94 -6.41
N GLY A 72 -16.47 5.81 -6.08
CA GLY A 72 -16.96 5.90 -4.70
C GLY A 72 -16.58 4.68 -3.86
N ALA A 73 -16.65 3.46 -4.43
CA ALA A 73 -16.15 2.25 -3.78
C ALA A 73 -14.63 2.31 -3.59
N VAL A 74 -13.93 2.81 -4.60
CA VAL A 74 -12.47 3.03 -4.55
C VAL A 74 -12.11 4.02 -3.44
N ALA A 75 -12.80 5.16 -3.38
CA ALA A 75 -12.56 6.18 -2.35
C ALA A 75 -12.81 5.64 -0.94
N ALA A 76 -13.92 4.94 -0.71
CA ALA A 76 -14.22 4.32 0.57
C ALA A 76 -13.13 3.30 0.99
N ALA A 77 -12.61 2.52 0.05
CA ALA A 77 -11.56 1.56 0.32
C ALA A 77 -10.18 2.21 0.58
N PHE A 78 -9.89 3.36 -0.08
CA PHE A 78 -8.65 4.12 0.14
C PHE A 78 -8.66 4.92 1.45
N THR A 79 -9.81 5.03 2.08
CA THR A 79 -10.01 5.68 3.39
C THR A 79 -10.62 4.71 4.40
N SER A 80 -10.41 3.39 4.22
CA SER A 80 -11.06 2.34 5.00
C SER A 80 -10.85 2.51 6.51
N GLU A 81 -9.66 2.94 6.92
CA GLU A 81 -9.30 3.20 8.30
C GLU A 81 -10.15 4.32 8.96
N ARG A 82 -10.68 5.27 8.15
CA ARG A 82 -11.54 6.35 8.67
C ARG A 82 -12.99 5.90 8.83
N HIS A 83 -13.42 4.93 8.03
CA HIS A 83 -14.77 4.37 8.07
C HIS A 83 -14.93 3.27 9.11
N LEU A 84 -13.81 2.70 9.58
CA LEU A 84 -13.83 1.65 10.59
C LEU A 84 -14.48 2.15 11.88
N ARG A 85 -15.38 1.33 12.46
CA ARG A 85 -15.87 1.48 13.83
C ARG A 85 -15.82 0.12 14.49
N ILE A 86 -15.34 0.08 15.73
CA ILE A 86 -15.20 -1.15 16.52
C ILE A 86 -16.04 -0.97 17.76
N GLY A 87 -17.20 -1.65 17.85
CA GLY A 87 -18.17 -1.42 18.93
C GLY A 87 -18.64 0.04 19.03
N GLY A 88 -18.69 0.77 17.89
CA GLY A 88 -19.04 2.18 17.83
C GLY A 88 -17.85 3.15 18.03
N ARG A 89 -16.69 2.67 18.51
CA ARG A 89 -15.49 3.49 18.75
C ARG A 89 -14.76 3.80 17.43
N GLU A 90 -14.28 5.03 17.32
CA GLU A 90 -13.39 5.43 16.23
C GLU A 90 -11.97 4.88 16.39
N PRO A 91 -11.28 4.55 15.27
CA PRO A 91 -9.90 4.09 15.31
C PRO A 91 -8.92 5.23 15.58
N VAL A 92 -7.75 4.88 16.10
CA VAL A 92 -6.62 5.80 16.26
C VAL A 92 -5.73 5.71 15.02
N SER A 93 -5.65 6.80 14.25
CA SER A 93 -4.88 6.81 12.98
C SER A 93 -3.40 7.15 13.19
N PHE A 94 -3.09 8.20 13.94
CA PHE A 94 -1.70 8.65 14.18
C PHE A 94 -1.45 8.94 15.66
N ALA A 95 -0.29 8.47 16.14
CA ALA A 95 0.20 8.84 17.46
C ALA A 95 0.66 10.32 17.51
N PRO A 96 0.64 10.99 18.66
CA PRO A 96 0.93 12.41 18.79
C PRO A 96 2.28 12.87 18.21
N LEU A 97 3.30 12.01 18.24
CA LEU A 97 4.62 12.29 17.67
C LEU A 97 4.75 11.91 16.18
N SER A 98 3.70 11.43 15.53
CA SER A 98 3.67 11.15 14.09
C SER A 98 3.08 12.33 13.32
N ARG A 99 3.86 13.40 13.13
CA ARG A 99 3.38 14.65 12.55
C ARG A 99 4.47 15.43 11.80
N LEU A 100 4.07 16.50 11.13
CA LEU A 100 4.97 17.50 10.58
C LEU A 100 5.42 18.46 11.69
N TRP A 101 6.71 18.81 11.69
CA TRP A 101 7.32 19.74 12.62
C TRP A 101 8.01 20.86 11.87
N ARG A 102 7.88 22.08 12.35
CA ARG A 102 8.70 23.20 11.87
C ARG A 102 10.13 23.00 12.36
N THR A 103 11.09 23.31 11.50
CA THR A 103 12.54 23.27 11.78
C THR A 103 13.14 24.63 11.48
N ALA A 104 14.42 24.82 11.75
CA ALA A 104 15.10 26.10 11.52
C ALA A 104 15.06 26.55 10.05
N ASP A 105 15.04 25.61 9.11
CA ASP A 105 15.16 25.84 7.66
C ASP A 105 14.04 25.23 6.82
N GLY A 106 13.00 24.68 7.45
CA GLY A 106 11.91 24.05 6.72
C GLY A 106 11.01 23.17 7.58
N TRP A 107 10.77 21.93 7.13
CA TRP A 107 9.88 20.98 7.80
C TRP A 107 10.49 19.59 7.82
N VAL A 108 10.16 18.83 8.87
CA VAL A 108 10.44 17.40 8.96
C VAL A 108 9.19 16.65 9.36
N ARG A 109 8.94 15.50 8.74
CA ARG A 109 7.89 14.55 9.15
C ARG A 109 8.51 13.43 9.96
N THR A 110 7.96 13.14 11.13
CA THR A 110 8.29 11.96 11.92
C THR A 110 7.20 10.91 11.83
N HIS A 111 7.57 9.64 12.03
CA HIS A 111 6.63 8.54 12.18
C HIS A 111 6.95 7.75 13.45
N ALA A 112 6.07 7.82 14.43
CA ALA A 112 6.24 7.29 15.79
C ALA A 112 4.98 6.54 16.28
N ASN A 113 4.17 5.98 15.38
CA ASN A 113 2.97 5.21 15.72
C ASN A 113 3.28 3.96 16.54
N TYR A 114 4.44 3.34 16.27
CA TYR A 114 4.87 2.14 16.99
C TYR A 114 5.71 2.53 18.22
N PRO A 115 5.53 1.87 19.38
CA PRO A 115 6.27 2.19 20.61
C PRO A 115 7.79 2.22 20.42
N HIS A 116 8.33 1.29 19.61
CA HIS A 116 9.77 1.23 19.33
C HIS A 116 10.26 2.39 18.43
N HIS A 117 9.43 2.93 17.53
CA HIS A 117 9.79 4.12 16.75
C HIS A 117 9.71 5.38 17.61
N ARG A 118 8.68 5.48 18.47
CA ARG A 118 8.55 6.56 19.45
C ARG A 118 9.78 6.61 20.37
N ALA A 119 10.15 5.48 20.96
CA ALA A 119 11.31 5.40 21.85
C ALA A 119 12.62 5.81 21.16
N ARG A 120 12.81 5.44 19.88
CA ARG A 120 14.00 5.81 19.09
C ARG A 120 14.02 7.29 18.72
N LEU A 121 12.85 7.87 18.39
CA LEU A 121 12.74 9.30 18.13
C LEU A 121 13.13 10.13 19.37
N LEU A 122 12.55 9.80 20.52
CA LEU A 122 12.85 10.49 21.77
C LEU A 122 14.34 10.34 22.16
N ALA A 123 14.89 9.15 22.05
CA ALA A 123 16.31 8.90 22.32
C ALA A 123 17.24 9.67 21.36
N ALA A 124 16.89 9.76 20.08
CA ALA A 124 17.64 10.51 19.08
C ALA A 124 17.72 12.02 19.40
N LEU A 125 16.68 12.53 20.09
CA LEU A 125 16.57 13.93 20.51
C LEU A 125 17.03 14.16 21.96
N GLY A 126 17.59 13.15 22.63
CA GLY A 126 18.05 13.26 24.03
C GLY A 126 16.92 13.32 25.05
N LEU A 127 15.72 12.90 24.70
CA LEU A 127 14.55 12.91 25.59
C LEU A 127 14.34 11.51 26.21
N ALA A 128 13.79 11.49 27.43
CA ALA A 128 13.46 10.24 28.12
C ALA A 128 12.36 9.48 27.38
N ARG A 129 12.49 8.15 27.28
CA ARG A 129 11.58 7.30 26.51
C ARG A 129 10.15 7.23 27.08
N ASP A 130 10.02 7.45 28.37
CA ASP A 130 8.78 7.45 29.15
C ASP A 130 8.14 8.85 29.29
N THR A 131 8.68 9.88 28.62
CA THR A 131 8.09 11.21 28.60
C THR A 131 6.63 11.12 28.14
N GLU A 132 5.72 11.69 28.92
CA GLU A 132 4.28 11.75 28.63
C GLU A 132 4.04 12.48 27.29
N ASP A 133 3.02 12.05 26.51
CA ASP A 133 2.84 12.47 25.12
C ASP A 133 2.70 13.99 24.94
N ALA A 134 1.94 14.68 25.78
CA ALA A 134 1.78 16.14 25.63
C ALA A 134 3.13 16.86 25.86
N ARG A 135 3.86 16.48 26.90
CA ARG A 135 5.20 17.01 27.19
C ARG A 135 6.20 16.66 26.10
N ALA A 136 6.12 15.43 25.54
CA ALA A 136 6.97 15.00 24.45
C ALA A 136 6.72 15.83 23.19
N VAL A 137 5.47 16.15 22.87
CA VAL A 137 5.10 17.02 21.73
C VAL A 137 5.74 18.39 21.88
N ASP A 138 5.59 19.03 23.05
CA ASP A 138 6.15 20.37 23.31
C ASP A 138 7.67 20.36 23.26
N ALA A 139 8.32 19.39 23.90
CA ALA A 139 9.76 19.26 23.93
C ALA A 139 10.35 18.99 22.53
N VAL A 140 9.76 18.05 21.77
CA VAL A 140 10.18 17.75 20.40
C VAL A 140 10.01 18.99 19.53
N GLY A 141 8.85 19.67 19.59
CA GLY A 141 8.60 20.89 18.80
C GLY A 141 9.63 21.97 19.07
N SER A 142 9.93 22.25 20.36
CA SER A 142 10.91 23.24 20.77
C SER A 142 12.33 22.91 20.29
N LEU A 143 12.75 21.63 20.39
CA LEU A 143 14.07 21.20 19.94
C LEU A 143 14.19 21.29 18.41
N LEU A 144 13.20 20.82 17.68
CA LEU A 144 13.26 20.76 16.22
C LEU A 144 13.23 22.15 15.58
N ALA A 145 12.58 23.13 16.21
CA ALA A 145 12.54 24.51 15.72
C ALA A 145 13.93 25.13 15.57
N GLY A 146 14.91 24.70 16.37
CA GLY A 146 16.30 25.17 16.32
C GLY A 146 17.25 24.35 15.46
N LEU A 147 16.80 23.25 14.85
CA LEU A 147 17.65 22.30 14.09
C LEU A 147 17.33 22.32 12.59
N PRO A 148 18.36 22.15 11.71
CA PRO A 148 18.10 21.96 10.28
C PRO A 148 17.37 20.64 10.01
N ALA A 149 16.39 20.66 9.09
CA ALA A 149 15.53 19.50 8.78
C ALA A 149 16.33 18.25 8.36
N ARG A 150 17.38 18.44 7.55
CA ARG A 150 18.26 17.34 7.08
C ARG A 150 19.05 16.72 8.23
N SER A 151 19.55 17.53 9.16
CA SER A 151 20.27 17.04 10.34
C SER A 151 19.35 16.21 11.24
N VAL A 152 18.09 16.63 11.41
CA VAL A 152 17.07 15.84 12.14
C VAL A 152 16.80 14.53 11.44
N GLU A 153 16.59 14.55 10.13
CA GLU A 153 16.40 13.33 9.31
C GLU A 153 17.50 12.31 9.57
N GLU A 154 18.77 12.72 9.40
CA GLU A 154 19.91 11.79 9.53
C GLU A 154 20.09 11.32 10.98
N THR A 155 19.95 12.20 11.97
CA THR A 155 20.07 11.83 13.39
C THR A 155 19.03 10.80 13.79
N VAL A 156 17.77 10.99 13.39
CA VAL A 156 16.67 10.05 13.70
C VAL A 156 16.86 8.72 12.98
N TYR A 157 17.29 8.73 11.72
CA TYR A 157 17.60 7.48 11.01
C TYR A 157 18.79 6.74 11.59
N ALA A 158 19.87 7.44 11.98
CA ALA A 158 21.03 6.82 12.63
C ALA A 158 20.64 6.12 13.94
N ALA A 159 19.71 6.70 14.69
CA ALA A 159 19.13 6.07 15.89
C ALA A 159 18.12 4.94 15.58
N GLY A 160 17.89 4.63 14.30
CA GLY A 160 16.92 3.62 13.85
C GLY A 160 15.46 4.04 13.98
N GLY A 161 15.17 5.34 14.12
CA GLY A 161 13.84 5.94 14.03
C GLY A 161 13.39 6.15 12.59
N ALA A 162 12.36 6.98 12.40
CA ALA A 162 11.80 7.30 11.10
C ALA A 162 11.41 8.78 11.03
N ALA A 163 12.16 9.54 10.24
CA ALA A 163 11.95 10.95 9.97
C ALA A 163 12.40 11.30 8.55
N VAL A 164 11.72 12.25 7.89
CA VAL A 164 12.08 12.70 6.54
C VAL A 164 11.92 14.21 6.46
N ALA A 165 12.95 14.90 6.01
CA ALA A 165 12.91 16.32 5.72
C ALA A 165 12.07 16.58 4.47
N LEU A 166 11.23 17.63 4.50
CA LEU A 166 10.47 18.05 3.34
C LEU A 166 11.41 18.41 2.18
N ARG A 167 11.06 17.90 1.02
CA ARG A 167 11.71 18.21 -0.26
C ARG A 167 10.71 18.80 -1.24
N THR A 168 11.18 19.63 -2.11
CA THR A 168 10.46 19.95 -3.34
C THR A 168 10.59 18.79 -4.34
N PRO A 169 9.69 18.66 -5.35
CA PRO A 169 9.87 17.68 -6.42
C PRO A 169 11.20 17.79 -7.15
N GLY A 170 11.69 19.02 -7.35
CA GLY A 170 12.99 19.28 -7.99
C GLY A 170 14.17 18.76 -7.16
N GLU A 171 14.17 18.99 -5.85
CA GLU A 171 15.20 18.48 -4.94
C GLU A 171 15.19 16.95 -4.87
N TRP A 172 13.99 16.35 -4.88
CA TRP A 172 13.88 14.90 -4.94
C TRP A 172 14.44 14.34 -6.25
N ALA A 173 14.03 14.89 -7.39
CA ALA A 173 14.49 14.45 -8.71
C ALA A 173 16.01 14.62 -8.88
N ALA A 174 16.60 15.67 -8.29
CA ALA A 174 18.03 15.91 -8.29
C ALA A 174 18.81 15.03 -7.30
N SER A 175 18.14 14.38 -6.35
CA SER A 175 18.79 13.49 -5.38
C SER A 175 19.23 12.18 -6.06
N GLU A 176 20.26 11.54 -5.51
CA GLU A 176 20.72 10.24 -5.99
C GLU A 176 19.63 9.18 -5.91
N HIS A 177 18.89 9.16 -4.79
CA HIS A 177 17.81 8.20 -4.62
C HIS A 177 16.63 8.47 -5.55
N GLY A 178 16.25 9.73 -5.75
CA GLY A 178 15.20 10.13 -6.68
C GLY A 178 15.49 9.69 -8.12
N ARG A 179 16.76 9.85 -8.57
CA ARG A 179 17.20 9.33 -9.88
C ARG A 179 17.14 7.80 -9.95
N ALA A 180 17.54 7.11 -8.87
CA ALA A 180 17.46 5.65 -8.81
C ALA A 180 16.00 5.17 -8.93
N VAL A 181 15.05 5.84 -8.25
CA VAL A 181 13.61 5.54 -8.34
C VAL A 181 13.08 5.81 -9.74
N ALA A 182 13.43 6.94 -10.36
CA ALA A 182 12.93 7.32 -11.69
C ALA A 182 13.34 6.32 -12.79
N GLY A 183 14.51 5.69 -12.66
CA GLY A 183 15.02 4.69 -13.60
C GLY A 183 14.39 3.29 -13.48
N ARG A 184 13.41 3.09 -12.58
CA ARG A 184 12.80 1.77 -12.36
C ARG A 184 11.39 1.67 -12.92
N PRO A 185 10.95 0.48 -13.36
CA PRO A 185 9.55 0.25 -13.74
C PRO A 185 8.63 0.42 -12.54
N LEU A 186 7.34 0.67 -12.79
CA LEU A 186 6.32 0.80 -11.73
C LEU A 186 6.18 -0.52 -10.96
N VAL A 187 6.24 -1.64 -11.66
CA VAL A 187 6.22 -2.99 -11.08
C VAL A 187 7.41 -3.76 -11.65
N GLU A 188 8.33 -4.20 -10.78
CA GLU A 188 9.41 -5.10 -11.14
C GLU A 188 8.90 -6.54 -11.02
N ARG A 189 9.10 -7.35 -12.05
CA ARG A 189 8.62 -8.73 -12.10
C ARG A 189 9.49 -9.62 -12.98
N GLY A 190 9.49 -10.91 -12.69
CA GLY A 190 10.29 -11.85 -13.46
C GLY A 190 10.13 -13.30 -13.01
N VAL A 191 10.93 -14.15 -13.63
CA VAL A 191 11.00 -15.60 -13.36
C VAL A 191 12.27 -15.89 -12.58
N LEU A 192 12.18 -16.77 -11.58
CA LEU A 192 13.29 -17.14 -10.70
C LEU A 192 13.90 -18.51 -11.04
N ASP A 193 13.12 -19.43 -11.61
CA ASP A 193 13.51 -20.78 -11.97
C ASP A 193 12.65 -21.34 -13.11
N ALA A 194 12.88 -22.60 -13.49
CA ALA A 194 12.17 -23.31 -14.55
C ALA A 194 11.18 -24.36 -14.00
N SER A 195 10.56 -24.12 -12.87
CA SER A 195 9.55 -25.01 -12.29
C SER A 195 8.40 -25.27 -13.28
N PRO A 196 7.75 -26.45 -13.25
CA PRO A 196 6.64 -26.76 -14.15
C PRO A 196 5.49 -25.74 -14.06
N ALA A 197 4.69 -25.69 -15.13
CA ALA A 197 3.49 -24.88 -15.16
C ALA A 197 2.53 -25.29 -14.04
N ARG A 198 1.95 -24.31 -13.36
CA ARG A 198 1.01 -24.54 -12.26
C ARG A 198 -0.31 -25.08 -12.81
N THR A 199 -0.74 -26.22 -12.28
CA THR A 199 -2.10 -26.71 -12.47
C THR A 199 -2.96 -26.27 -11.31
N PHE A 200 -4.05 -25.57 -11.61
CA PHE A 200 -5.06 -25.24 -10.59
C PHE A 200 -6.05 -26.37 -10.44
N ALA A 201 -6.43 -26.67 -9.21
CA ALA A 201 -7.60 -27.49 -8.96
C ALA A 201 -8.85 -26.80 -9.56
N PRO A 202 -9.77 -27.54 -10.16
CA PRO A 202 -11.04 -26.98 -10.62
C PRO A 202 -11.76 -26.28 -9.44
N VAL A 203 -12.25 -25.07 -9.68
CA VAL A 203 -13.15 -24.42 -8.71
C VAL A 203 -14.53 -25.03 -8.97
N PRO A 204 -15.15 -25.71 -7.99
CA PRO A 204 -16.50 -26.25 -8.18
C PRO A 204 -17.44 -25.09 -8.53
N PRO A 205 -18.40 -25.29 -9.45
CA PRO A 205 -19.45 -24.32 -9.71
C PRO A 205 -20.47 -24.34 -8.56
N SER A 206 -19.98 -24.27 -7.31
CA SER A 206 -20.82 -24.20 -6.12
C SER A 206 -21.52 -22.84 -6.09
N ALA A 207 -22.77 -22.84 -5.66
CA ALA A 207 -23.65 -21.71 -5.53
C ALA A 207 -22.96 -20.53 -4.80
N GLY A 208 -22.31 -19.63 -5.55
CA GLY A 208 -21.57 -18.54 -4.95
C GLY A 208 -20.74 -17.74 -5.94
N ALA A 209 -19.87 -16.92 -5.42
CA ALA A 209 -19.00 -16.06 -6.20
C ALA A 209 -17.87 -16.85 -6.89
N LEU A 210 -17.39 -16.32 -8.02
CA LEU A 210 -16.16 -16.77 -8.66
C LEU A 210 -14.97 -16.36 -7.77
N LEU A 211 -14.25 -17.34 -7.24
CA LEU A 211 -13.12 -17.14 -6.34
C LEU A 211 -11.81 -17.55 -7.03
N PRO A 212 -11.17 -16.65 -7.80
CA PRO A 212 -10.01 -17.00 -8.62
C PRO A 212 -8.77 -17.42 -7.81
N ALA A 213 -8.69 -17.09 -6.54
CA ALA A 213 -7.61 -17.52 -5.65
C ALA A 213 -7.98 -18.69 -4.74
N ALA A 214 -9.16 -19.32 -4.92
CA ALA A 214 -9.58 -20.45 -4.08
C ALA A 214 -8.54 -21.59 -4.09
N GLY A 215 -8.26 -22.15 -2.90
CA GLY A 215 -7.29 -23.22 -2.70
C GLY A 215 -5.82 -22.78 -2.77
N LEU A 216 -5.53 -21.49 -2.95
CA LEU A 216 -4.17 -20.96 -2.83
C LEU A 216 -3.87 -20.60 -1.39
N ARG A 217 -2.65 -20.89 -0.94
CA ARG A 217 -2.11 -20.59 0.40
C ARG A 217 -1.16 -19.41 0.32
N VAL A 218 -1.50 -18.33 1.02
CA VAL A 218 -0.75 -17.07 1.01
C VAL A 218 -0.16 -16.83 2.40
N LEU A 219 1.15 -16.86 2.48
CA LEU A 219 1.88 -16.50 3.68
C LEU A 219 2.11 -14.99 3.71
N ASP A 220 1.44 -14.32 4.63
CA ASP A 220 1.46 -12.85 4.78
C ASP A 220 2.45 -12.44 5.88
N LEU A 221 3.63 -11.95 5.47
CA LEU A 221 4.66 -11.40 6.35
C LEU A 221 4.67 -9.86 6.23
N THR A 222 3.50 -9.23 6.25
CA THR A 222 3.39 -7.78 6.03
C THR A 222 2.75 -7.06 7.21
N ARG A 223 2.94 -5.74 7.24
CA ARG A 223 2.41 -4.85 8.28
C ARG A 223 1.92 -3.54 7.67
N VAL A 224 1.24 -2.75 8.46
CA VAL A 224 0.73 -1.42 8.12
C VAL A 224 -0.43 -1.51 7.13
N ILE A 225 -0.33 -0.94 5.92
CA ILE A 225 -1.44 -0.84 4.95
C ILE A 225 -1.12 -1.58 3.65
N ALA A 226 -0.06 -1.22 2.94
CA ALA A 226 0.16 -1.66 1.55
C ALA A 226 0.19 -3.19 1.38
N GLY A 227 1.03 -3.90 2.13
CA GLY A 227 1.07 -5.35 2.12
C GLY A 227 -0.22 -6.00 2.59
N PRO A 228 -0.78 -5.57 3.74
CA PRO A 228 -2.06 -6.07 4.21
C PRO A 228 -3.24 -5.82 3.26
N VAL A 229 -3.27 -4.73 2.49
CA VAL A 229 -4.26 -4.50 1.41
C VAL A 229 -4.07 -5.53 0.29
N THR A 230 -2.82 -5.85 -0.10
CA THR A 230 -2.54 -6.92 -1.05
C THR A 230 -3.14 -8.23 -0.59
N THR A 231 -2.84 -8.64 0.64
CA THR A 231 -3.20 -9.96 1.16
C THR A 231 -4.69 -10.05 1.52
N ARG A 232 -5.33 -8.98 2.03
CA ARG A 232 -6.81 -8.98 2.21
C ARG A 232 -7.54 -9.03 0.86
N THR A 233 -6.95 -8.52 -0.22
CA THR A 233 -7.51 -8.64 -1.57
C THR A 233 -7.42 -10.08 -2.07
N LEU A 234 -6.30 -10.78 -1.84
CA LEU A 234 -6.17 -12.20 -2.16
C LEU A 234 -7.13 -13.06 -1.33
N ALA A 235 -7.33 -12.72 -0.05
CA ALA A 235 -8.33 -13.38 0.81
C ALA A 235 -9.76 -13.16 0.31
N LEU A 236 -10.12 -11.94 -0.13
CA LEU A 236 -11.41 -11.65 -0.79
C LEU A 236 -11.64 -12.60 -1.97
N LEU A 237 -10.60 -12.85 -2.75
CA LEU A 237 -10.64 -13.69 -3.96
C LEU A 237 -10.56 -15.19 -3.67
N GLY A 238 -10.61 -15.60 -2.38
CA GLY A 238 -10.75 -16.99 -1.94
C GLY A 238 -9.45 -17.67 -1.49
N ALA A 239 -8.32 -16.96 -1.40
CA ALA A 239 -7.10 -17.54 -0.87
C ALA A 239 -7.19 -17.81 0.65
N ASP A 240 -6.59 -18.90 1.11
CA ASP A 240 -6.29 -19.11 2.53
C ASP A 240 -5.07 -18.25 2.89
N VAL A 241 -5.32 -17.12 3.55
CA VAL A 241 -4.28 -16.16 3.94
C VAL A 241 -3.97 -16.31 5.42
N LEU A 242 -2.74 -16.70 5.72
CA LEU A 242 -2.20 -16.74 7.07
C LEU A 242 -1.22 -15.58 7.26
N ARG A 243 -1.62 -14.58 8.04
CA ARG A 243 -0.73 -13.53 8.50
C ARG A 243 0.11 -14.05 9.66
N VAL A 244 1.42 -13.84 9.58
CA VAL A 244 2.38 -14.23 10.61
C VAL A 244 3.17 -13.02 11.05
N ASP A 245 3.04 -12.67 12.32
CA ASP A 245 3.76 -11.57 12.97
C ASP A 245 4.76 -12.10 14.02
N PRO A 246 5.90 -11.40 14.24
CA PRO A 246 6.77 -11.75 15.36
C PRO A 246 6.11 -11.38 16.70
N PRO A 247 6.17 -12.24 17.74
CA PRO A 247 5.49 -11.99 19.02
C PRO A 247 5.88 -10.68 19.70
N GLY A 248 7.16 -10.28 19.55
CA GLY A 248 7.71 -9.06 20.16
C GLY A 248 7.36 -7.75 19.44
N LEU A 249 6.66 -7.81 18.30
CA LEU A 249 6.29 -6.63 17.50
C LEU A 249 4.81 -6.70 17.09
N PRO A 250 3.87 -6.52 18.01
CA PRO A 250 2.45 -6.54 17.69
C PRO A 250 2.07 -5.45 16.68
N GLU A 251 1.05 -5.71 15.87
CA GLU A 251 0.45 -4.68 15.02
C GLU A 251 -0.37 -3.71 15.85
N LEU A 252 -0.58 -2.50 15.33
CA LEU A 252 -1.52 -1.55 15.91
C LEU A 252 -2.92 -2.15 15.87
N PRO A 253 -3.67 -2.20 17.01
CA PRO A 253 -4.93 -2.94 17.08
C PRO A 253 -5.94 -2.55 16.00
N ASP A 254 -6.19 -1.25 15.81
CA ASP A 254 -7.16 -0.78 14.84
C ASP A 254 -6.72 -1.04 13.39
N GLN A 255 -5.41 -0.96 13.12
CA GLN A 255 -4.82 -1.29 11.83
C GLN A 255 -4.95 -2.79 11.52
N HIS A 256 -4.77 -3.65 12.54
CA HIS A 256 -4.99 -5.08 12.42
C HIS A 256 -6.44 -5.39 12.04
N VAL A 257 -7.41 -4.71 12.68
CA VAL A 257 -8.83 -4.90 12.38
C VAL A 257 -9.15 -4.47 10.95
N ASP A 258 -8.74 -3.26 10.52
CA ASP A 258 -9.03 -2.77 9.17
C ASP A 258 -8.50 -3.71 8.08
N THR A 259 -7.28 -4.20 8.25
CA THR A 259 -6.61 -5.00 7.22
C THR A 259 -6.72 -6.51 7.40
N GLY A 260 -7.36 -6.98 8.48
CA GLY A 260 -7.48 -8.39 8.85
C GLY A 260 -8.64 -9.15 8.20
N PHE A 261 -9.53 -8.47 7.47
CA PHE A 261 -10.67 -9.14 6.82
C PHE A 261 -10.23 -10.29 5.90
N GLY A 262 -10.91 -11.42 6.03
CA GLY A 262 -10.66 -12.64 5.26
C GLY A 262 -9.44 -13.46 5.70
N LYS A 263 -8.61 -12.94 6.64
CA LYS A 263 -7.35 -13.56 7.03
C LYS A 263 -7.45 -14.32 8.35
N ARG A 264 -6.49 -15.24 8.53
CA ARG A 264 -6.09 -15.79 9.83
C ARG A 264 -4.83 -15.08 10.32
N SER A 265 -4.63 -15.00 11.64
CA SER A 265 -3.50 -14.30 12.26
C SER A 265 -2.83 -15.18 13.30
N ALA A 266 -1.55 -15.46 13.08
CA ALA A 266 -0.71 -16.24 13.98
C ALA A 266 0.56 -15.45 14.36
N THR A 267 1.21 -15.86 15.42
CA THR A 267 2.54 -15.37 15.79
C THR A 267 3.59 -16.47 15.62
N LEU A 268 4.77 -16.09 15.13
CA LEU A 268 5.94 -16.94 14.96
C LEU A 268 7.22 -16.12 15.13
N ASP A 269 8.14 -16.61 15.94
CA ASP A 269 9.50 -16.07 16.00
C ASP A 269 10.39 -16.83 15.03
N LEU A 270 10.77 -16.20 13.92
CA LEU A 270 11.64 -16.81 12.91
C LEU A 270 13.03 -17.20 13.44
N THR A 271 13.40 -16.79 14.65
CA THR A 271 14.66 -17.20 15.28
C THR A 271 14.56 -18.54 16.02
N SER A 272 13.40 -18.86 16.57
CA SER A 272 13.16 -20.10 17.36
C SER A 272 12.25 -21.10 16.65
N ASP A 273 11.29 -20.63 15.85
CA ASP A 273 10.21 -21.44 15.29
C ASP A 273 10.46 -21.81 13.81
N GLN A 274 11.74 -22.02 13.44
CA GLN A 274 12.13 -22.28 12.05
C GLN A 274 11.41 -23.48 11.44
N ALA A 275 11.25 -24.59 12.18
CA ALA A 275 10.58 -25.79 11.68
C ALA A 275 9.12 -25.52 11.29
N ALA A 276 8.39 -24.79 12.13
CA ALA A 276 7.00 -24.41 11.84
C ALA A 276 6.91 -23.46 10.63
N PHE A 277 7.88 -22.55 10.49
CA PHE A 277 7.95 -21.69 9.31
C PHE A 277 8.23 -22.47 8.03
N GLU A 278 9.16 -23.45 8.05
CA GLU A 278 9.45 -24.31 6.90
C GLU A 278 8.24 -25.16 6.50
N GLU A 279 7.45 -25.65 7.45
CA GLU A 279 6.20 -26.37 7.15
C GLU A 279 5.20 -25.46 6.44
N LEU A 280 5.04 -24.21 6.92
CA LEU A 280 4.20 -23.22 6.26
C LEU A 280 4.69 -22.88 4.85
N LEU A 281 5.99 -22.62 4.70
CA LEU A 281 6.60 -22.30 3.42
C LEU A 281 6.49 -23.46 2.43
N GLY A 282 6.72 -24.68 2.87
CA GLY A 282 6.65 -25.88 2.03
C GLY A 282 5.33 -26.11 1.35
N ALA A 283 4.24 -25.57 1.93
CA ALA A 283 2.89 -25.67 1.40
C ALA A 283 2.34 -24.33 0.84
N ALA A 284 3.09 -23.24 0.92
CA ALA A 284 2.68 -21.94 0.41
C ALA A 284 2.70 -21.89 -1.12
N ASP A 285 1.78 -21.13 -1.70
CA ASP A 285 1.73 -20.78 -3.11
C ASP A 285 2.25 -19.38 -3.37
N VAL A 286 2.05 -18.48 -2.39
CA VAL A 286 2.46 -17.08 -2.44
C VAL A 286 3.06 -16.70 -1.09
N VAL A 287 4.18 -15.98 -1.11
CA VAL A 287 4.74 -15.30 0.07
C VAL A 287 4.76 -13.81 -0.21
N VAL A 288 4.17 -13.02 0.69
CA VAL A 288 4.15 -11.56 0.60
C VAL A 288 4.96 -10.97 1.76
N THR A 289 5.93 -10.11 1.44
CA THR A 289 6.75 -9.42 2.45
C THR A 289 6.70 -7.91 2.27
N GLY A 290 6.67 -7.16 3.39
CA GLY A 290 6.61 -5.68 3.40
C GLY A 290 7.68 -5.05 4.29
N TYR A 291 8.78 -5.73 4.56
CA TYR A 291 9.89 -5.22 5.36
C TYR A 291 10.94 -4.54 4.48
N ARG A 292 11.82 -3.77 5.13
CA ARG A 292 12.97 -3.15 4.46
C ARG A 292 13.78 -4.20 3.70
N PRO A 293 14.22 -3.89 2.46
CA PRO A 293 15.11 -4.77 1.72
C PRO A 293 16.29 -5.26 2.58
N GLY A 294 16.60 -6.53 2.48
CA GLY A 294 17.68 -7.18 3.25
C GLY A 294 17.35 -7.54 4.70
N SER A 295 16.30 -6.98 5.31
CA SER A 295 16.01 -7.24 6.74
C SER A 295 15.60 -8.67 7.05
N LEU A 296 15.03 -9.37 6.09
CA LEU A 296 14.62 -10.78 6.20
C LEU A 296 15.64 -11.75 5.57
N ASP A 297 16.69 -11.26 4.92
CA ASP A 297 17.67 -12.11 4.20
C ASP A 297 18.43 -13.05 5.14
N ARG A 298 18.64 -12.62 6.41
CA ARG A 298 19.23 -13.45 7.46
C ARG A 298 18.41 -14.71 7.78
N PHE A 299 17.12 -14.73 7.42
CA PHE A 299 16.23 -15.88 7.57
C PHE A 299 16.06 -16.66 6.25
N GLY A 300 16.87 -16.35 5.22
CA GLY A 300 16.74 -16.97 3.91
C GLY A 300 15.46 -16.59 3.17
N LEU A 301 14.93 -15.39 3.38
CA LEU A 301 13.67 -14.93 2.76
C LEU A 301 13.89 -13.99 1.57
N SER A 302 15.05 -14.03 0.94
CA SER A 302 15.23 -13.40 -0.38
C SER A 302 14.42 -14.16 -1.44
N PRO A 303 13.98 -13.52 -2.55
CA PRO A 303 13.19 -14.19 -3.59
C PRO A 303 13.82 -15.46 -4.13
N ARG A 304 15.13 -15.43 -4.39
CA ARG A 304 15.88 -16.61 -4.88
C ARG A 304 15.96 -17.73 -3.85
N ALA A 305 16.20 -17.38 -2.58
CA ALA A 305 16.27 -18.37 -1.50
C ALA A 305 14.89 -19.02 -1.24
N LEU A 306 13.82 -18.25 -1.29
CA LEU A 306 12.45 -18.75 -1.17
C LEU A 306 12.10 -19.69 -2.36
N ALA A 307 12.40 -19.29 -3.58
CA ALA A 307 12.15 -20.10 -4.77
C ALA A 307 12.96 -21.41 -4.76
N ALA A 308 14.21 -21.39 -4.30
CA ALA A 308 15.03 -22.57 -4.17
C ALA A 308 14.46 -23.57 -3.14
N ARG A 309 13.87 -23.09 -2.05
CA ARG A 309 13.24 -23.92 -1.00
C ARG A 309 11.85 -24.42 -1.40
N ARG A 310 11.11 -23.62 -2.15
CA ARG A 310 9.76 -23.92 -2.62
C ARG A 310 9.63 -23.58 -4.11
N PRO A 311 10.07 -24.47 -5.03
CA PRO A 311 9.87 -24.29 -6.47
C PRO A 311 8.39 -24.15 -6.84
N GLY A 312 8.08 -23.25 -7.74
CA GLY A 312 6.71 -22.89 -8.09
C GLY A 312 6.08 -21.83 -7.19
N LEU A 313 6.84 -21.16 -6.32
CA LEU A 313 6.37 -20.09 -5.46
C LEU A 313 6.22 -18.77 -6.22
N VAL A 314 5.22 -17.96 -5.86
CA VAL A 314 5.14 -16.53 -6.21
C VAL A 314 5.63 -15.72 -5.02
N VAL A 315 6.70 -14.95 -5.20
CA VAL A 315 7.27 -14.09 -4.16
C VAL A 315 6.90 -12.64 -4.44
N ALA A 316 6.10 -12.04 -3.58
CA ALA A 316 5.65 -10.65 -3.68
C ALA A 316 6.33 -9.79 -2.61
N ARG A 317 6.95 -8.69 -3.01
CA ARG A 317 7.69 -7.79 -2.11
C ARG A 317 7.26 -6.36 -2.29
N LEU A 318 7.16 -5.65 -1.20
CA LEU A 318 7.00 -4.20 -1.22
C LEU A 318 7.97 -3.54 -0.25
N SER A 319 8.32 -2.30 -0.58
CA SER A 319 9.15 -1.44 0.28
C SER A 319 8.73 0.01 0.11
N ALA A 320 9.12 0.87 1.05
CA ALA A 320 8.84 2.29 0.91
C ALA A 320 9.69 2.95 -0.18
N TRP A 321 10.99 2.68 -0.19
CA TRP A 321 11.97 3.40 -1.01
C TRP A 321 12.49 2.60 -2.20
N GLY A 322 12.21 1.30 -2.30
CA GLY A 322 12.80 0.39 -3.27
C GLY A 322 14.04 -0.33 -2.72
N ALA A 323 14.44 -1.42 -3.41
CA ALA A 323 15.62 -2.21 -3.07
C ALA A 323 16.91 -1.69 -3.76
N TYR A 324 16.96 -0.41 -4.08
CA TYR A 324 18.01 0.25 -4.88
C TYR A 324 18.27 1.66 -4.34
N GLY A 325 19.43 2.21 -4.71
CA GLY A 325 19.85 3.55 -4.29
C GLY A 325 20.16 3.67 -2.79
N PRO A 326 20.61 4.85 -2.34
CA PRO A 326 21.15 5.02 -0.98
C PRO A 326 20.09 4.89 0.14
N TRP A 327 18.80 4.95 -0.18
CA TRP A 327 17.72 4.80 0.82
C TRP A 327 17.12 3.37 0.88
N ALA A 328 17.63 2.41 0.13
CA ALA A 328 17.12 1.04 0.12
C ALA A 328 16.97 0.42 1.53
N GLY A 329 17.90 0.70 2.43
CA GLY A 329 17.87 0.23 3.82
C GLY A 329 17.06 1.10 4.78
N ARG A 330 16.52 2.25 4.35
CA ARG A 330 15.79 3.17 5.24
C ARG A 330 14.36 2.67 5.51
N ARG A 331 13.88 2.93 6.72
CA ARG A 331 12.45 2.77 7.05
C ARG A 331 11.65 3.83 6.34
N GLY A 332 10.45 3.48 5.92
CA GLY A 332 9.53 4.42 5.31
C GLY A 332 8.08 4.01 5.53
N PHE A 333 7.22 4.98 5.40
CA PHE A 333 5.77 4.89 5.49
C PHE A 333 5.20 5.85 4.45
N ASP A 334 3.97 5.67 4.03
CA ASP A 334 3.31 6.52 3.04
C ASP A 334 3.54 8.01 3.31
N SER A 335 3.22 8.48 4.51
CA SER A 335 3.37 9.89 4.89
C SER A 335 4.81 10.42 4.84
N LEU A 336 5.80 9.55 5.06
CA LEU A 336 7.22 9.92 4.90
C LEU A 336 7.61 9.97 3.42
N VAL A 337 7.07 9.07 2.61
CA VAL A 337 7.30 9.08 1.15
C VAL A 337 6.68 10.32 0.54
N GLN A 338 5.47 10.73 0.92
CA GLN A 338 4.85 11.98 0.45
C GLN A 338 5.74 13.20 0.73
N VAL A 339 6.35 13.27 1.91
CA VAL A 339 7.23 14.37 2.31
C VAL A 339 8.57 14.30 1.56
N GLY A 340 9.18 13.13 1.47
CA GLY A 340 10.48 12.94 0.83
C GLY A 340 10.48 13.11 -0.68
N THR A 341 9.37 12.77 -1.35
CA THR A 341 9.23 12.86 -2.81
C THR A 341 8.71 14.21 -3.31
N GLY A 342 8.35 15.12 -2.39
CA GLY A 342 7.83 16.44 -2.73
C GLY A 342 6.32 16.53 -2.89
N ILE A 343 5.58 15.44 -2.72
CA ILE A 343 4.11 15.43 -2.77
C ILE A 343 3.53 16.40 -1.73
N ALA A 344 4.06 16.40 -0.50
CA ALA A 344 3.59 17.30 0.54
C ALA A 344 3.83 18.79 0.23
N ALA A 345 4.85 19.12 -0.55
CA ALA A 345 5.07 20.46 -1.06
C ALA A 345 4.07 20.82 -2.17
N LEU A 346 3.73 19.87 -3.05
CA LEU A 346 2.74 20.05 -4.11
C LEU A 346 1.32 20.21 -3.56
N GLU A 347 0.93 19.41 -2.57
CA GLU A 347 -0.41 19.43 -1.97
C GLU A 347 -0.62 20.58 -0.97
N GLY A 348 0.43 21.28 -0.59
CA GLY A 348 0.41 22.37 0.37
C GLY A 348 0.96 23.69 -0.15
N THR A 349 1.52 24.43 0.80
CA THR A 349 2.27 25.70 0.56
C THR A 349 3.62 25.60 1.31
N ALA A 350 4.52 26.56 1.08
CA ALA A 350 5.78 26.62 1.80
C ALA A 350 5.61 26.72 3.33
N ASP A 351 4.58 27.44 3.78
CA ASP A 351 4.28 27.64 5.19
C ASP A 351 3.42 26.53 5.79
N ARG A 352 2.77 25.73 4.95
CA ARG A 352 1.88 24.66 5.38
C ARG A 352 1.92 23.50 4.37
N PRO A 353 2.86 22.55 4.54
CA PRO A 353 2.88 21.35 3.71
C PRO A 353 1.56 20.57 3.79
N GLY A 354 1.12 20.05 2.66
CA GLY A 354 -0.13 19.29 2.57
C GLY A 354 0.08 17.79 2.69
N ALA A 355 -0.98 17.05 2.44
CA ALA A 355 -0.95 15.59 2.33
C ALA A 355 -2.00 15.15 1.31
N LEU A 356 -1.83 13.96 0.75
CA LEU A 356 -2.85 13.31 -0.06
C LEU A 356 -4.12 13.03 0.78
N PRO A 357 -5.30 12.96 0.15
CA PRO A 357 -6.58 12.76 0.85
C PRO A 357 -6.69 11.39 1.55
N ALA A 358 -5.76 10.48 1.29
CA ALA A 358 -5.64 9.16 1.88
C ALA A 358 -4.17 8.74 1.97
N GLN A 359 -3.87 7.59 2.60
CA GLN A 359 -2.59 6.91 2.43
C GLN A 359 -2.57 6.25 1.03
N ALA A 360 -2.65 7.11 -0.01
CA ALA A 360 -2.93 6.68 -1.37
C ALA A 360 -1.77 5.91 -2.01
N LEU A 361 -0.54 6.16 -1.56
CA LEU A 361 0.62 5.39 -1.99
C LEU A 361 0.58 3.97 -1.44
N ASP A 362 0.22 3.80 -0.16
CA ASP A 362 0.05 2.49 0.46
C ASP A 362 -1.07 1.69 -0.22
N HIS A 363 -2.28 2.24 -0.28
CA HIS A 363 -3.41 1.56 -0.90
C HIS A 363 -3.16 1.26 -2.37
N GLY A 364 -2.68 2.24 -3.15
CA GLY A 364 -2.38 2.07 -4.57
C GLY A 364 -1.32 1.00 -4.80
N THR A 365 -0.20 1.05 -4.07
CA THR A 365 0.86 0.03 -4.14
C THR A 365 0.36 -1.34 -3.71
N GLY A 366 -0.53 -1.42 -2.73
CA GLY A 366 -1.15 -2.66 -2.28
C GLY A 366 -2.00 -3.33 -3.37
N TYR A 367 -2.85 -2.58 -4.07
CA TYR A 367 -3.63 -3.10 -5.20
C TYR A 367 -2.75 -3.43 -6.41
N LEU A 368 -1.70 -2.66 -6.68
CA LEU A 368 -0.70 -2.98 -7.72
C LEU A 368 0.00 -4.31 -7.43
N LEU A 369 0.40 -4.55 -6.19
CA LEU A 369 1.05 -5.80 -5.81
C LEU A 369 0.08 -6.99 -5.90
N ALA A 370 -1.18 -6.82 -5.48
CA ALA A 370 -2.22 -7.83 -5.65
C ALA A 370 -2.44 -8.17 -7.13
N ALA A 371 -2.54 -7.17 -7.99
CA ALA A 371 -2.62 -7.34 -9.44
C ALA A 371 -1.41 -8.10 -10.00
N GLY A 372 -0.20 -7.74 -9.55
CA GLY A 372 1.03 -8.40 -9.93
C GLY A 372 1.07 -9.88 -9.52
N VAL A 373 0.62 -10.21 -8.31
CA VAL A 373 0.51 -11.61 -7.84
C VAL A 373 -0.47 -12.41 -8.71
N LEU A 374 -1.66 -11.86 -8.97
CA LEU A 374 -2.68 -12.52 -9.81
C LEU A 374 -2.17 -12.74 -11.24
N ARG A 375 -1.48 -11.75 -11.81
CA ARG A 375 -0.83 -11.89 -13.12
C ARG A 375 0.28 -12.94 -13.11
N ALA A 376 1.13 -12.94 -12.07
CA ALA A 376 2.18 -13.94 -11.90
C ALA A 376 1.61 -15.36 -11.84
N LEU A 377 0.49 -15.58 -11.14
CA LEU A 377 -0.22 -16.86 -11.08
C LEU A 377 -0.80 -17.26 -12.44
N THR A 378 -1.41 -16.32 -13.18
CA THR A 378 -1.90 -16.56 -14.54
C THR A 378 -0.77 -16.96 -15.48
N GLU A 379 0.33 -16.22 -15.49
CA GLU A 379 1.50 -16.52 -16.31
C GLU A 379 2.18 -17.84 -15.91
N GLN A 380 2.26 -18.12 -14.59
CA GLN A 380 2.81 -19.37 -14.07
C GLN A 380 2.00 -20.59 -14.56
N SER A 381 0.68 -20.45 -14.67
CA SER A 381 -0.18 -21.52 -15.19
C SER A 381 0.01 -21.79 -16.69
N ARG A 382 0.62 -20.85 -17.42
CA ARG A 382 0.92 -20.97 -18.86
C ARG A 382 2.34 -21.42 -19.12
N HIS A 383 3.28 -20.86 -18.37
CA HIS A 383 4.72 -20.91 -18.69
C HIS A 383 5.59 -21.50 -17.57
N GLY A 384 5.00 -21.81 -16.39
CA GLY A 384 5.76 -22.29 -15.23
C GLY A 384 6.64 -21.23 -14.60
N GLY A 385 7.63 -21.70 -13.82
CA GLY A 385 8.62 -20.92 -13.10
C GLY A 385 8.11 -20.38 -11.76
N SER A 386 8.95 -20.37 -10.73
CA SER A 386 8.76 -19.48 -9.59
C SER A 386 8.87 -18.04 -10.06
N ARG A 387 8.04 -17.14 -9.51
CA ARG A 387 7.94 -15.77 -10.00
C ARG A 387 8.13 -14.78 -8.88
N TYR A 388 8.63 -13.59 -9.19
CA TYR A 388 8.67 -12.49 -8.26
C TYR A 388 7.94 -11.26 -8.80
N VAL A 389 7.41 -10.47 -7.85
CA VAL A 389 6.80 -9.17 -8.10
C VAL A 389 7.28 -8.23 -7.00
N GLU A 390 7.86 -7.09 -7.38
CA GLU A 390 8.34 -6.08 -6.44
C GLU A 390 7.77 -4.70 -6.79
N VAL A 391 7.34 -3.98 -5.75
CA VAL A 391 6.82 -2.61 -5.85
C VAL A 391 7.41 -1.72 -4.76
N ALA A 392 7.39 -0.40 -4.98
CA ALA A 392 7.87 0.57 -4.01
C ALA A 392 6.94 1.79 -3.94
N LEU A 393 6.64 2.26 -2.73
CA LEU A 393 5.81 3.47 -2.54
C LEU A 393 6.41 4.68 -3.25
N ALA A 394 7.74 4.85 -3.19
CA ALA A 394 8.43 5.94 -3.89
C ALA A 394 8.26 5.86 -5.41
N ARG A 395 8.14 4.66 -5.99
CA ARG A 395 7.90 4.50 -7.41
C ARG A 395 6.44 4.82 -7.77
N THR A 396 5.49 4.44 -6.92
CA THR A 396 4.09 4.86 -7.03
C THR A 396 3.95 6.38 -6.91
N ALA A 397 4.69 7.00 -5.98
CA ALA A 397 4.75 8.46 -5.84
C ALA A 397 5.30 9.14 -7.10
N ALA A 398 6.36 8.59 -7.69
CA ALA A 398 6.92 9.11 -8.94
C ALA A 398 5.92 9.02 -10.10
N TRP A 399 5.18 7.93 -10.20
CA TRP A 399 4.10 7.80 -11.18
C TRP A 399 2.97 8.80 -10.92
N LEU A 400 2.50 8.94 -9.69
CA LEU A 400 1.46 9.92 -9.33
C LEU A 400 1.86 11.35 -9.73
N SER A 401 3.14 11.72 -9.53
CA SER A 401 3.62 13.08 -9.79
C SER A 401 3.90 13.37 -11.28
N ALA A 402 4.26 12.35 -12.06
CA ALA A 402 4.66 12.50 -13.46
C ALA A 402 3.59 12.07 -14.48
N GLY A 403 2.55 11.35 -14.01
CA GLY A 403 1.59 10.67 -14.88
C GLY A 403 2.20 9.41 -15.54
N PRO A 404 1.42 8.72 -16.42
CA PRO A 404 1.91 7.57 -17.16
C PRO A 404 3.06 7.96 -18.10
N ALA A 405 4.13 7.18 -18.11
CA ALA A 405 5.25 7.40 -19.02
C ALA A 405 4.79 7.11 -20.47
N PRO A 406 5.20 7.93 -21.46
CA PRO A 406 4.95 7.61 -22.87
C PRO A 406 5.67 6.31 -23.26
N ASP A 407 5.04 5.52 -24.13
CA ASP A 407 5.61 4.27 -24.65
C ASP A 407 6.99 4.50 -25.27
N GLY A 408 7.99 3.77 -24.86
CA GLY A 408 9.33 3.73 -25.47
C GLY A 408 10.45 4.43 -24.70
N ALA A 409 10.25 4.95 -23.50
CA ALA A 409 11.31 5.57 -22.72
C ALA A 409 12.04 4.57 -21.80
N SER A 410 12.66 3.54 -22.36
CA SER A 410 13.80 2.88 -21.74
C SER A 410 15.07 3.64 -22.13
N GLY A 411 15.56 4.53 -21.25
CA GLY A 411 16.91 5.10 -21.32
C GLY A 411 17.11 6.22 -22.33
N ALA A 412 16.85 7.48 -21.92
CA ALA A 412 17.71 8.64 -22.16
C ALA A 412 17.03 9.90 -21.62
N GLY A 413 17.70 10.58 -20.70
CA GLY A 413 17.22 11.84 -20.15
C GLY A 413 17.03 12.91 -21.22
N ARG A 414 15.85 13.52 -21.24
CA ARG A 414 15.60 14.79 -21.91
C ARG A 414 15.53 15.90 -20.86
N PRO A 415 16.27 16.99 -21.02
CA PRO A 415 16.11 18.14 -20.16
C PRO A 415 14.81 18.86 -20.48
N HIS A 416 14.01 19.16 -19.46
CA HIS A 416 12.83 20.01 -19.61
C HIS A 416 13.26 21.45 -19.97
N GLY A 417 12.94 21.86 -21.18
CA GLY A 417 13.04 23.25 -21.61
C GLY A 417 12.01 24.11 -20.88
N VAL A 418 12.49 25.20 -20.32
CA VAL A 418 11.70 26.25 -19.70
C VAL A 418 10.92 26.97 -20.80
N GLY A 419 9.60 26.73 -20.89
CA GLY A 419 8.68 27.50 -21.70
C GLY A 419 8.28 28.78 -20.97
N GLY A 420 8.54 29.94 -21.57
CA GLY A 420 8.20 31.25 -21.06
C GLY A 420 6.69 31.54 -21.02
N PRO A 421 6.27 32.66 -20.40
CA PRO A 421 4.89 32.91 -19.98
C PRO A 421 3.98 33.27 -21.15
N SER A 422 2.85 32.60 -21.27
CA SER A 422 1.74 33.00 -22.12
C SER A 422 0.69 33.74 -21.29
N THR A 423 0.28 34.86 -21.82
CA THR A 423 -0.56 35.90 -21.20
C THR A 423 -2.00 35.50 -20.98
N MET A 424 -2.48 35.80 -19.81
CA MET A 424 -3.80 36.21 -19.32
C MET A 424 -5.05 36.15 -20.23
N GLY A 425 -6.05 35.42 -19.72
CA GLY A 425 -7.46 35.70 -19.93
C GLY A 425 -8.16 35.82 -18.59
N THR A 426 -8.69 37.00 -18.28
CA THR A 426 -9.41 37.32 -17.03
C THR A 426 -10.80 36.72 -17.05
N GLY A 427 -11.11 35.90 -16.04
CA GLY A 427 -12.43 35.38 -15.72
C GLY A 427 -12.61 35.24 -14.22
N SER A 428 -13.28 36.19 -13.59
CA SER A 428 -13.60 36.24 -12.17
C SER A 428 -14.61 35.17 -11.79
N GLY A 429 -14.19 34.32 -10.80
CA GLY A 429 -15.05 33.35 -10.15
C GLY A 429 -14.40 32.86 -8.87
N ALA A 430 -14.32 33.74 -7.87
CA ALA A 430 -13.76 33.37 -6.56
C ALA A 430 -14.73 32.45 -5.82
N ARG A 431 -14.50 31.15 -5.89
CA ARG A 431 -15.08 30.17 -4.96
C ARG A 431 -14.16 30.06 -3.75
N ARG A 432 -14.67 30.47 -2.60
CA ARG A 432 -13.96 30.38 -1.32
C ARG A 432 -13.65 28.92 -0.99
N VAL A 433 -12.38 28.57 -1.05
CA VAL A 433 -11.85 27.34 -0.42
C VAL A 433 -11.84 27.58 1.08
N ARG A 434 -12.58 26.79 1.84
CA ARG A 434 -12.52 26.80 3.30
C ARG A 434 -11.13 26.35 3.73
N ALA A 435 -10.43 27.18 4.46
CA ALA A 435 -9.17 26.85 5.10
C ALA A 435 -9.41 25.74 6.13
N ALA A 436 -8.79 24.58 5.89
CA ALA A 436 -8.74 23.50 6.88
C ALA A 436 -7.85 23.90 8.05
N GLY A 437 -8.37 23.82 9.27
CA GLY A 437 -7.66 24.15 10.50
C GLY A 437 -6.60 23.13 10.88
N ASP A 438 -5.72 23.53 11.75
CA ASP A 438 -4.64 22.84 12.49
C ASP A 438 -3.91 21.65 11.89
N ALA A 439 -2.59 21.71 11.96
CA ALA A 439 -1.63 20.71 11.50
C ALA A 439 -1.52 19.49 12.47
N GLY A 440 -2.63 18.88 12.77
CA GLY A 440 -2.75 17.51 13.28
C GLY A 440 -3.19 16.65 12.12
N GLY A 441 -2.83 15.41 11.96
CA GLY A 441 -3.13 14.42 10.91
C GLY A 441 -4.10 14.81 9.79
N PRO A 442 -4.36 14.02 8.77
CA PRO A 442 -5.27 14.40 7.68
C PRO A 442 -6.58 14.88 8.30
N GLY A 443 -6.81 16.21 8.18
CA GLY A 443 -7.85 16.91 8.89
C GLY A 443 -9.23 16.33 8.63
N ASP A 444 -10.12 16.47 9.60
CA ASP A 444 -11.55 16.35 9.52
C ASP A 444 -12.10 16.80 8.15
N ALA A 445 -12.19 15.87 7.22
CA ALA A 445 -13.17 15.95 6.17
C ALA A 445 -14.48 15.55 6.86
N GLY A 446 -15.24 16.55 7.30
CA GLY A 446 -16.50 16.37 7.98
C GLY A 446 -17.35 15.31 7.28
N ASP A 447 -18.00 14.49 8.09
CA ASP A 447 -19.01 13.54 7.69
C ASP A 447 -20.11 14.26 6.86
N ALA A 448 -19.93 14.29 5.56
CA ALA A 448 -20.94 14.71 4.59
C ALA A 448 -21.89 13.54 4.31
N GLY A 449 -22.25 12.80 5.36
CA GLY A 449 -23.20 11.70 5.35
C GLY A 449 -24.29 11.96 6.38
N GLY A 450 -25.38 12.56 5.95
CA GLY A 450 -26.67 12.43 6.66
C GLY A 450 -27.06 10.94 6.78
N PRO A 451 -28.13 10.56 7.52
CA PRO A 451 -28.48 9.19 7.95
C PRO A 451 -28.92 8.30 6.80
N GLY A 452 -28.19 8.16 5.73
CA GLY A 452 -28.34 7.20 4.66
C GLY A 452 -27.08 6.34 4.62
N ALA A 453 -27.22 5.02 4.84
CA ALA A 453 -26.11 4.08 4.78
C ALA A 453 -25.36 4.23 3.44
N SER A 454 -24.09 4.64 3.47
CA SER A 454 -23.26 4.68 2.27
C SER A 454 -23.24 3.30 1.61
N PRO A 455 -23.49 3.17 0.30
CA PRO A 455 -23.57 1.88 -0.36
C PRO A 455 -22.23 1.11 -0.35
N TRP A 456 -21.17 1.75 0.05
CA TRP A 456 -19.82 1.19 0.13
C TRP A 456 -19.38 0.80 1.54
N LEU A 457 -20.27 0.98 2.53
CA LEU A 457 -20.01 0.60 3.92
C LEU A 457 -20.94 -0.54 4.34
N ARG A 458 -20.46 -1.37 5.25
CA ARG A 458 -21.22 -2.47 5.84
C ARG A 458 -20.94 -2.59 7.32
N GLU A 459 -21.89 -3.18 8.04
CA GLU A 459 -21.71 -3.60 9.41
C GLU A 459 -21.75 -5.12 9.52
N ARG A 460 -20.93 -5.67 10.43
CA ARG A 460 -20.84 -7.11 10.69
C ARG A 460 -20.45 -7.35 12.14
N GLU A 461 -21.03 -8.37 12.75
CA GLU A 461 -20.56 -8.91 14.03
C GLU A 461 -19.23 -9.63 13.85
N SER A 462 -18.35 -9.51 14.85
CA SER A 462 -17.03 -10.13 14.87
C SER A 462 -16.63 -10.53 16.28
N PRO A 463 -15.59 -11.36 16.47
CA PRO A 463 -15.01 -11.62 17.79
C PRO A 463 -14.49 -10.37 18.51
N LEU A 464 -14.30 -9.26 17.79
CA LEU A 464 -13.83 -7.99 18.31
C LEU A 464 -14.98 -6.99 18.58
N GLY A 465 -16.23 -7.43 18.42
CA GLY A 465 -17.44 -6.62 18.51
C GLY A 465 -18.00 -6.27 17.13
N ARG A 466 -19.06 -5.46 17.11
CA ARG A 466 -19.68 -4.98 15.87
C ARG A 466 -18.75 -4.05 15.11
N LEU A 467 -18.45 -4.38 13.87
CA LEU A 467 -17.61 -3.62 12.98
C LEU A 467 -18.46 -2.89 11.93
N ARG A 468 -18.18 -1.58 11.71
CA ARG A 468 -18.55 -0.86 10.48
C ARG A 468 -17.27 -0.69 9.66
N TYR A 469 -17.31 -1.01 8.37
CA TYR A 469 -16.12 -1.05 7.52
C TYR A 469 -16.44 -0.77 6.06
N ALA A 470 -15.42 -0.40 5.30
CA ALA A 470 -15.51 -0.19 3.85
C ALA A 470 -15.53 -1.54 3.11
N LEU A 471 -16.49 -1.70 2.19
CA LEU A 471 -16.54 -2.86 1.30
C LEU A 471 -15.34 -2.89 0.33
N PRO A 472 -14.92 -4.07 -0.14
CA PRO A 472 -13.83 -4.17 -1.10
C PRO A 472 -14.21 -3.53 -2.44
N PRO A 473 -13.28 -2.79 -3.11
CA PRO A 473 -13.56 -2.11 -4.37
C PRO A 473 -13.32 -2.99 -5.60
N VAL A 474 -12.64 -4.13 -5.46
CA VAL A 474 -12.33 -5.06 -6.55
C VAL A 474 -13.60 -5.78 -7.00
N ARG A 475 -14.10 -5.46 -8.21
CA ARG A 475 -15.39 -5.95 -8.72
C ARG A 475 -15.26 -6.47 -10.14
N PHE A 476 -15.73 -7.68 -10.37
CA PHE A 476 -15.94 -8.28 -11.68
C PHE A 476 -17.19 -9.16 -11.68
N GLU A 477 -17.74 -9.44 -12.85
CA GLU A 477 -18.96 -10.21 -12.99
C GLU A 477 -18.83 -11.60 -12.36
N GLY A 478 -19.75 -11.95 -11.47
CA GLY A 478 -19.72 -13.18 -10.69
C GLY A 478 -18.69 -13.21 -9.55
N GLY A 479 -17.89 -12.17 -9.37
CA GLY A 479 -16.88 -12.09 -8.30
C GLY A 479 -17.48 -11.81 -6.91
N PRO A 480 -16.68 -11.96 -5.84
CA PRO A 480 -17.10 -11.71 -4.47
C PRO A 480 -17.42 -10.24 -4.22
N THR A 481 -18.38 -9.99 -3.33
CA THR A 481 -18.80 -8.63 -2.96
C THR A 481 -18.38 -8.23 -1.56
N ASP A 482 -17.93 -9.18 -0.74
CA ASP A 482 -17.46 -8.97 0.63
C ASP A 482 -16.55 -10.13 1.04
N TRP A 483 -15.81 -9.96 2.11
CA TRP A 483 -14.99 -11.03 2.68
C TRP A 483 -15.86 -12.07 3.40
N GLU A 484 -15.46 -13.32 3.30
CA GLU A 484 -16.16 -14.43 3.96
C GLU A 484 -16.12 -14.29 5.49
N ARG A 485 -14.94 -13.93 6.04
CA ARG A 485 -14.75 -13.81 7.50
C ARG A 485 -14.32 -12.38 7.92
N ALA A 486 -14.84 -11.98 9.09
CA ALA A 486 -14.34 -10.81 9.80
C ALA A 486 -12.95 -11.06 10.40
N PRO A 487 -12.18 -10.01 10.74
CA PRO A 487 -10.93 -10.15 11.47
C PRO A 487 -11.16 -10.75 12.86
N GLY A 488 -10.27 -11.64 13.28
CA GLY A 488 -10.17 -12.15 14.65
C GLY A 488 -9.14 -11.38 15.47
N PRO A 489 -8.91 -11.75 16.75
CA PRO A 489 -7.85 -11.19 17.55
C PRO A 489 -6.47 -11.44 16.93
N TRP A 490 -5.55 -10.52 17.12
CA TRP A 490 -4.18 -10.63 16.64
C TRP A 490 -3.47 -11.86 17.24
N GLY A 491 -2.87 -12.68 16.37
CA GLY A 491 -2.08 -13.85 16.78
C GLY A 491 -2.91 -15.01 17.35
N ALA A 492 -4.23 -15.00 17.25
CA ALA A 492 -5.10 -16.00 17.89
C ALA A 492 -5.22 -17.31 17.10
N ASP A 493 -4.87 -17.34 15.83
CA ASP A 493 -4.94 -18.55 15.02
C ASP A 493 -3.65 -19.40 15.17
N ALA A 494 -3.77 -20.72 14.96
CA ALA A 494 -2.60 -21.57 14.91
C ALA A 494 -1.76 -21.30 13.65
N ALA A 495 -0.44 -21.35 13.79
CA ALA A 495 0.51 -21.21 12.68
C ALA A 495 0.55 -22.49 11.82
N ARG A 496 -0.55 -22.81 11.18
CA ARG A 496 -0.71 -23.97 10.27
C ARG A 496 -1.78 -23.69 9.20
N TRP A 497 -1.66 -24.35 8.07
CA TRP A 497 -2.69 -24.34 7.05
C TRP A 497 -3.93 -25.15 7.46
N VAL A 498 -5.11 -24.77 6.96
CA VAL A 498 -6.38 -25.51 7.13
C VAL A 498 -6.74 -26.20 5.82
#